data_4655ac2710f43ce3fda26d2e4437d3a2
#
_entry.id   4655ac2710f43ce3fda26d2e4437d3a2
#
_cell.length_a   1.000
_cell.length_b   1.000
_cell.length_c   1.000
_cell.angle_alpha   90.00
_cell.angle_beta   90.00
_cell.angle_gamma   90.00
#
_symmetry.space_group_name_H-M   'P 1'
#
loop_
_entity.id
_entity.type
_entity.pdbx_description
1 polymer ?
#
loop_
_entity_poly.entity_id
_entity_poly.type
_entity_poly.pdbx_seq_one_letter_code
_entity_poly.pdbx_strand_id
1 'polypeptide(L)'
;MVDNVYLGNPNLKKANTKIEFSEENIIEFLKCKDDPVYFAKNYVKIVSLDEGLVPFNLYPFQEKLVNNFHNNRFNICKMPRQTGKSTTVVSYLLHYAIFNDSINIGILANKAKIAMDLLGRLQVAYENLPKWMQQMSRRQPKKVRQNRLEY
;
A
#
# COMPACT_ATOMS: atom_id res chain seq x y z
N MET A 1 18.75 5.96 -24.21
CA MET A 1 17.58 5.31 -23.57
C MET A 1 16.83 6.39 -22.79
N VAL A 2 15.57 6.65 -23.10
CA VAL A 2 14.78 7.65 -22.35
C VAL A 2 14.44 7.01 -21.00
N ASP A 3 14.94 7.59 -19.91
CA ASP A 3 14.63 7.11 -18.56
C ASP A 3 13.14 7.24 -18.29
N ASN A 4 12.41 6.13 -18.39
CA ASN A 4 10.98 6.02 -18.10
C ASN A 4 10.68 5.93 -16.58
N VAL A 5 11.60 6.45 -15.76
CA VAL A 5 11.54 6.40 -14.31
C VAL A 5 11.30 7.79 -13.72
N TYR A 6 10.58 7.86 -12.60
CA TYR A 6 10.28 9.12 -11.91
C TYR A 6 11.40 9.45 -10.91
N LEU A 7 12.05 10.61 -11.08
CA LEU A 7 13.13 11.10 -10.20
C LEU A 7 14.25 10.07 -9.96
N GLY A 8 14.58 9.25 -10.96
CA GLY A 8 15.62 8.22 -10.83
C GLY A 8 15.21 6.97 -10.05
N ASN A 9 13.96 6.87 -9.56
CA ASN A 9 13.47 5.68 -8.88
C ASN A 9 13.00 4.64 -9.91
N PRO A 10 13.69 3.48 -10.05
CA PRO A 10 13.36 2.47 -11.05
C PRO A 10 11.98 1.83 -10.83
N ASN A 11 11.44 1.93 -9.62
CA ASN A 11 10.16 1.34 -9.24
C ASN A 11 8.96 2.25 -9.58
N LEU A 12 9.21 3.54 -9.82
CA LEU A 12 8.17 4.50 -10.21
C LEU A 12 8.30 4.86 -11.69
N LYS A 13 7.16 4.86 -12.39
CA LYS A 13 7.14 5.31 -13.77
C LYS A 13 7.06 6.83 -13.88
N LYS A 14 7.61 7.37 -14.95
CA LYS A 14 7.47 8.78 -15.30
C LYS A 14 6.02 9.09 -15.71
N ALA A 15 5.58 10.32 -15.48
CA ALA A 15 4.28 10.78 -15.94
C ALA A 15 4.15 10.62 -17.46
N ASN A 16 2.95 10.30 -17.93
CA ASN A 16 2.61 10.10 -19.35
C ASN A 16 3.29 8.90 -20.04
N THR A 17 3.99 8.02 -19.30
CA THR A 17 4.46 6.76 -19.86
C THR A 17 3.29 5.80 -19.97
N LYS A 18 2.93 5.40 -21.20
CA LYS A 18 1.90 4.38 -21.43
C LYS A 18 2.50 3.00 -21.16
N ILE A 19 1.79 2.18 -20.41
CA ILE A 19 2.07 0.75 -20.23
C ILE A 19 0.92 0.02 -20.90
N GLU A 20 1.24 -0.94 -21.75
CA GLU A 20 0.23 -1.82 -22.34
C GLU A 20 -0.31 -2.76 -21.26
N PHE A 21 -1.64 -2.88 -21.21
CA PHE A 21 -2.34 -3.80 -20.33
C PHE A 21 -2.70 -5.05 -21.10
N SER A 22 -2.33 -6.20 -20.58
CA SER A 22 -2.87 -7.48 -21.04
C SER A 22 -4.25 -7.71 -20.41
N GLU A 23 -5.06 -8.55 -21.03
CA GLU A 23 -6.35 -9.00 -20.47
C GLU A 23 -6.13 -9.68 -19.11
N GLU A 24 -5.05 -10.41 -18.95
CA GLU A 24 -4.64 -11.04 -17.69
C GLU A 24 -4.44 -10.01 -16.58
N ASN A 25 -3.80 -8.86 -16.89
CA ASN A 25 -3.59 -7.79 -15.91
C ASN A 25 -4.92 -7.18 -15.43
N ILE A 26 -5.91 -7.10 -16.31
CA ILE A 26 -7.25 -6.58 -15.97
C ILE A 26 -7.96 -7.56 -15.04
N ILE A 27 -7.96 -8.85 -15.38
CA ILE A 27 -8.57 -9.90 -14.56
C ILE A 27 -7.91 -9.93 -13.18
N GLU A 28 -6.58 -9.88 -13.13
CA GLU A 28 -5.81 -9.91 -11.89
C GLU A 28 -6.08 -8.66 -11.03
N PHE A 29 -6.23 -7.49 -11.66
CA PHE A 29 -6.59 -6.25 -10.96
C PHE A 29 -7.97 -6.35 -10.31
N LEU A 30 -8.96 -6.89 -11.01
CA LEU A 30 -10.31 -7.08 -10.47
C LEU A 30 -10.30 -8.07 -9.31
N LYS A 31 -9.57 -9.17 -9.42
CA LYS A 31 -9.39 -10.14 -8.35
C LYS A 31 -8.74 -9.53 -7.10
N CYS A 32 -7.70 -8.72 -7.30
CA CYS A 32 -7.07 -8.00 -6.21
C CYS A 32 -8.00 -6.96 -5.57
N LYS A 33 -8.90 -6.35 -6.35
CA LYS A 33 -9.88 -5.39 -5.85
C LYS A 33 -10.88 -6.05 -4.91
N ASP A 34 -11.36 -7.22 -5.26
CA ASP A 34 -12.41 -7.93 -4.52
C ASP A 34 -11.86 -8.67 -3.28
N ASP A 35 -10.58 -9.06 -3.31
CA ASP A 35 -9.93 -9.78 -2.21
C ASP A 35 -8.66 -9.06 -1.72
N PRO A 36 -8.76 -8.27 -0.62
CA PRO A 36 -7.63 -7.57 -0.04
C PRO A 36 -6.57 -8.49 0.57
N VAL A 37 -6.94 -9.71 0.98
CA VAL A 37 -5.98 -10.72 1.49
C VAL A 37 -5.17 -11.29 0.33
N TYR A 38 -5.83 -11.60 -0.78
CA TYR A 38 -5.16 -12.02 -2.00
C TYR A 38 -4.16 -10.98 -2.49
N PHE A 39 -4.58 -9.71 -2.56
CA PHE A 39 -3.71 -8.59 -2.91
C PHE A 39 -2.49 -8.52 -1.99
N ALA A 40 -2.70 -8.60 -0.68
CA ALA A 40 -1.63 -8.49 0.30
C ALA A 40 -0.58 -9.60 0.14
N LYS A 41 -1.02 -10.85 -0.05
CA LYS A 41 -0.14 -12.02 -0.21
C LYS A 41 0.68 -12.00 -1.50
N ASN A 42 0.08 -11.54 -2.60
CA ASN A 42 0.71 -11.66 -3.91
C ASN A 42 1.49 -10.42 -4.33
N TYR A 43 1.12 -9.24 -3.85
CA TYR A 43 1.67 -7.99 -4.36
C TYR A 43 2.34 -7.11 -3.31
N VAL A 44 1.96 -7.21 -2.04
CA VAL A 44 2.56 -6.37 -1.01
C VAL A 44 3.89 -6.93 -0.57
N LYS A 45 4.90 -6.06 -0.61
CA LYS A 45 6.22 -6.33 -0.03
C LYS A 45 6.43 -5.47 1.20
N ILE A 46 7.09 -6.03 2.19
CA ILE A 46 7.41 -5.37 3.46
C ILE A 46 8.91 -5.40 3.70
N VAL A 47 9.39 -4.46 4.50
CA VAL A 47 10.79 -4.45 4.92
C VAL A 47 10.93 -5.28 6.19
N SER A 48 11.62 -6.40 6.09
CA SER A 48 12.11 -7.21 7.22
C SER A 48 13.44 -6.63 7.72
N LEU A 49 13.71 -6.77 9.02
CA LEU A 49 14.98 -6.34 9.59
C LEU A 49 16.14 -7.25 9.17
N ASP A 50 15.86 -8.53 8.96
CA ASP A 50 16.88 -9.54 8.69
C ASP A 50 17.09 -9.80 7.20
N GLU A 51 16.00 -9.78 6.41
CA GLU A 51 16.00 -10.21 5.00
C GLU A 51 15.77 -9.05 4.01
N GLY A 52 15.60 -7.83 4.51
CA GLY A 52 15.30 -6.67 3.67
C GLY A 52 13.87 -6.70 3.12
N LEU A 53 13.70 -6.57 1.81
CA LEU A 53 12.40 -6.49 1.16
C LEU A 53 11.84 -7.89 0.86
N VAL A 54 10.81 -8.31 1.58
CA VAL A 54 10.19 -9.64 1.46
C VAL A 54 8.70 -9.57 1.13
N PRO A 55 8.11 -10.60 0.51
CA PRO A 55 6.66 -10.72 0.37
C PRO A 55 5.94 -10.72 1.73
N PHE A 56 4.75 -10.12 1.77
CA PHE A 56 3.98 -10.09 3.00
C PHE A 56 3.17 -11.38 3.19
N ASN A 57 3.80 -12.36 3.82
CA ASN A 57 3.13 -13.59 4.21
C ASN A 57 2.30 -13.36 5.48
N LEU A 58 0.99 -13.20 5.33
CA LEU A 58 0.09 -12.96 6.45
C LEU A 58 -0.11 -14.20 7.32
N TYR A 59 -0.08 -13.99 8.63
CA TYR A 59 -0.57 -14.99 9.58
C TYR A 59 -2.11 -15.07 9.56
N PRO A 60 -2.72 -16.19 9.95
CA PRO A 60 -4.19 -16.35 9.92
C PRO A 60 -4.96 -15.25 10.67
N PHE A 61 -4.42 -14.75 11.79
CA PHE A 61 -5.04 -13.65 12.53
C PHE A 61 -4.94 -12.30 11.79
N GLN A 62 -3.90 -12.08 10.98
CA GLN A 62 -3.75 -10.89 10.15
C GLN A 62 -4.70 -10.93 8.95
N GLU A 63 -4.92 -12.10 8.35
CA GLU A 63 -5.93 -12.29 7.30
C GLU A 63 -7.33 -11.96 7.84
N LYS A 64 -7.66 -12.48 9.02
CA LYS A 64 -8.91 -12.14 9.69
C LYS A 64 -9.05 -10.64 9.97
N LEU A 65 -7.95 -9.97 10.32
CA LEU A 65 -7.93 -8.54 10.56
C LEU A 65 -8.18 -7.75 9.27
N VAL A 66 -7.53 -8.12 8.16
CA VAL A 66 -7.74 -7.51 6.85
C VAL A 66 -9.20 -7.66 6.40
N ASN A 67 -9.77 -8.86 6.53
CA ASN A 67 -11.16 -9.11 6.21
C ASN A 67 -12.12 -8.29 7.10
N ASN A 68 -11.80 -8.13 8.37
CA ASN A 68 -12.59 -7.28 9.25
C ASN A 68 -12.56 -5.81 8.81
N PHE A 69 -11.41 -5.29 8.41
CA PHE A 69 -11.30 -3.93 7.87
C PHE A 69 -12.11 -3.75 6.58
N HIS A 70 -12.16 -4.77 5.75
CA HIS A 70 -12.90 -4.71 4.49
C HIS A 70 -14.41 -4.74 4.67
N ASN A 71 -14.88 -5.58 5.61
CA ASN A 71 -16.30 -5.84 5.79
C ASN A 71 -16.98 -4.89 6.80
N ASN A 72 -16.22 -4.17 7.62
CA ASN A 72 -16.78 -3.34 8.67
C ASN A 72 -16.29 -1.90 8.59
N ARG A 73 -17.21 -0.95 8.71
CA ARG A 73 -16.91 0.48 8.69
C ARG A 73 -16.04 0.93 9.85
N PHE A 74 -16.28 0.37 11.04
CA PHE A 74 -15.56 0.71 12.26
C PHE A 74 -14.89 -0.53 12.84
N ASN A 75 -13.62 -0.40 13.18
CA ASN A 75 -12.83 -1.49 13.73
C ASN A 75 -12.01 -1.00 14.93
N ILE A 76 -12.04 -1.76 16.02
CA ILE A 76 -11.20 -1.57 17.19
C ILE A 76 -10.31 -2.81 17.34
N CYS A 77 -8.99 -2.61 17.22
CA CYS A 77 -8.03 -3.72 17.25
C CYS A 77 -7.18 -3.66 18.52
N LYS A 78 -7.47 -4.54 19.48
CA LYS A 78 -6.65 -4.74 20.69
C LYS A 78 -5.74 -5.94 20.48
N MET A 79 -4.43 -5.69 20.31
CA MET A 79 -3.44 -6.73 20.00
C MET A 79 -2.13 -6.44 20.76
N PRO A 80 -1.32 -7.46 21.10
CA PRO A 80 0.00 -7.29 21.70
C PRO A 80 0.95 -6.46 20.83
N ARG A 81 2.05 -6.02 21.42
CA ARG A 81 3.15 -5.38 20.64
C ARG A 81 3.83 -6.42 19.75
N GLN A 82 4.46 -5.96 18.66
CA GLN A 82 5.27 -6.78 17.72
C GLN A 82 4.49 -7.89 16.98
N THR A 83 3.16 -7.80 16.89
CA THR A 83 2.32 -8.72 16.12
C THR A 83 2.09 -8.30 14.66
N GLY A 84 2.86 -7.33 14.16
CA GLY A 84 2.70 -6.87 12.78
C GLY A 84 1.46 -6.01 12.51
N LYS A 85 0.76 -5.51 13.55
CA LYS A 85 -0.47 -4.66 13.38
C LYS A 85 -0.28 -3.54 12.38
N SER A 86 0.75 -2.75 12.58
CA SER A 86 1.02 -1.58 11.74
C SER A 86 1.25 -1.98 10.28
N THR A 87 1.95 -3.07 10.04
CA THR A 87 2.20 -3.60 8.71
C THR A 87 0.91 -4.09 8.06
N THR A 88 0.06 -4.79 8.81
CA THR A 88 -1.25 -5.25 8.32
C THR A 88 -2.17 -4.08 7.98
N VAL A 89 -2.21 -3.05 8.85
CA VAL A 89 -3.00 -1.83 8.58
C VAL A 89 -2.48 -1.11 7.34
N VAL A 90 -1.17 -0.93 7.21
CA VAL A 90 -0.55 -0.28 6.03
C VAL A 90 -0.87 -1.06 4.75
N SER A 91 -0.80 -2.39 4.78
CA SER A 91 -1.16 -3.24 3.63
C SER A 91 -2.62 -3.03 3.21
N TYR A 92 -3.56 -3.00 4.17
CA TYR A 92 -4.96 -2.73 3.88
C TYR A 92 -5.20 -1.29 3.39
N LEU A 93 -4.54 -0.29 3.99
CA LEU A 93 -4.64 1.10 3.53
C LEU A 93 -4.11 1.28 2.11
N LEU A 94 -3.08 0.53 1.73
CA LEU A 94 -2.56 0.51 0.37
C LEU A 94 -3.61 -0.06 -0.60
N HIS A 95 -4.20 -1.20 -0.28
CA HIS A 95 -5.32 -1.77 -1.04
C HIS A 95 -6.44 -0.75 -1.19
N TYR A 96 -6.90 -0.18 -0.08
CA TYR A 96 -7.98 0.80 -0.08
C TYR A 96 -7.67 2.02 -0.93
N ALA A 97 -6.42 2.50 -0.91
CA ALA A 97 -5.98 3.64 -1.72
C ALA A 97 -5.92 3.34 -3.23
N ILE A 98 -5.59 2.10 -3.61
CA ILE A 98 -5.45 1.71 -5.02
C ILE A 98 -6.80 1.48 -5.68
N PHE A 99 -7.71 0.81 -4.98
CA PHE A 99 -8.96 0.32 -5.56
C PHE A 99 -10.18 1.23 -5.32
N ASN A 100 -10.02 2.33 -4.55
CA ASN A 100 -11.08 3.30 -4.34
C ASN A 100 -10.68 4.69 -4.84
N ASP A 101 -11.54 5.30 -5.63
CA ASP A 101 -11.33 6.65 -6.16
C ASP A 101 -11.77 7.73 -5.14
N SER A 102 -11.16 8.91 -5.25
CA SER A 102 -11.59 10.14 -4.55
C SER A 102 -11.70 10.03 -3.02
N ILE A 103 -10.83 9.20 -2.40
CA ILE A 103 -10.74 9.08 -0.94
C ILE A 103 -9.55 9.86 -0.38
N ASN A 104 -9.66 10.29 0.87
CA ASN A 104 -8.56 10.81 1.66
C ASN A 104 -8.35 9.89 2.86
N ILE A 105 -7.10 9.53 3.13
CA ILE A 105 -6.72 8.66 4.23
C ILE A 105 -5.92 9.50 5.23
N GLY A 106 -6.41 9.61 6.46
CA GLY A 106 -5.72 10.25 7.57
C GLY A 106 -5.10 9.20 8.49
N ILE A 107 -3.81 9.34 8.81
CA ILE A 107 -3.10 8.50 9.76
C ILE A 107 -2.77 9.34 10.98
N LEU A 108 -3.38 9.01 12.13
CA LEU A 108 -3.12 9.67 13.40
C LEU A 108 -2.34 8.74 14.32
N ALA A 109 -1.39 9.29 15.02
CA ALA A 109 -0.59 8.60 16.03
C ALA A 109 -0.29 9.53 17.20
N ASN A 110 0.15 8.99 18.33
CA ASN A 110 0.53 9.78 19.50
C ASN A 110 1.77 10.67 19.29
N LYS A 111 2.57 10.38 18.26
CA LYS A 111 3.74 11.19 17.85
C LYS A 111 3.74 11.32 16.33
N ALA A 112 4.01 12.53 15.83
CA ALA A 112 4.11 12.79 14.39
C ALA A 112 5.10 11.86 13.68
N LYS A 113 6.24 11.55 14.31
CA LYS A 113 7.23 10.62 13.77
C LYS A 113 6.63 9.25 13.45
N ILE A 114 5.76 8.70 14.32
CA ILE A 114 5.14 7.39 14.10
C ILE A 114 4.18 7.43 12.92
N ALA A 115 3.41 8.51 12.77
CA ALA A 115 2.53 8.68 11.61
C ALA A 115 3.34 8.79 10.31
N MET A 116 4.46 9.50 10.31
CA MET A 116 5.37 9.59 9.17
C MET A 116 6.03 8.24 8.84
N ASP A 117 6.43 7.45 9.84
CA ASP A 117 6.98 6.11 9.62
C ASP A 117 5.97 5.17 8.96
N LEU A 118 4.70 5.23 9.37
CA LEU A 118 3.62 4.45 8.74
C LEU A 118 3.39 4.87 7.29
N LEU A 119 3.41 6.16 7.03
CA LEU A 119 3.29 6.70 5.67
C LEU A 119 4.49 6.27 4.79
N GLY A 120 5.72 6.31 5.33
CA GLY A 120 6.91 5.83 4.65
C GLY A 120 6.81 4.35 4.27
N ARG A 121 6.30 3.49 5.16
CA ARG A 121 6.06 2.07 4.87
C ARG A 121 5.03 1.89 3.75
N LEU A 122 3.96 2.69 3.76
CA LEU A 122 2.95 2.66 2.69
C LEU A 122 3.55 3.07 1.36
N GLN A 123 4.40 4.10 1.35
CA GLN A 123 5.10 4.54 0.15
C GLN A 123 6.03 3.44 -0.40
N VAL A 124 6.84 2.82 0.44
CA VAL A 124 7.71 1.70 0.04
C VAL A 124 6.90 0.55 -0.53
N ALA A 125 5.78 0.17 0.11
CA ALA A 125 4.91 -0.88 -0.38
C ALA A 125 4.31 -0.53 -1.76
N TYR A 126 3.88 0.72 -1.97
CA TYR A 126 3.37 1.20 -3.26
C TYR A 126 4.44 1.18 -4.36
N GLU A 127 5.66 1.64 -4.07
CA GLU A 127 6.76 1.69 -5.03
C GLU A 127 7.17 0.30 -5.51
N ASN A 128 6.95 -0.73 -4.71
CA ASN A 128 7.27 -2.12 -5.03
C ASN A 128 6.12 -2.89 -5.72
N LEU A 129 4.99 -2.24 -5.98
CA LEU A 129 3.93 -2.84 -6.79
C LEU A 129 4.33 -2.92 -8.27
N PRO A 130 3.77 -3.88 -9.03
CA PRO A 130 3.94 -3.93 -10.47
C PRO A 130 3.54 -2.61 -11.13
N LYS A 131 4.30 -2.16 -12.14
CA LYS A 131 4.06 -0.89 -12.83
C LYS A 131 2.67 -0.80 -13.47
N TRP A 132 2.14 -1.92 -13.96
CA TRP A 132 0.78 -1.98 -14.50
C TRP A 132 -0.27 -1.66 -13.43
N MET A 133 -0.10 -2.18 -12.21
CA MET A 133 -1.01 -1.91 -11.09
C MET A 133 -0.92 -0.46 -10.62
N GLN A 134 0.28 0.11 -10.54
CA GLN A 134 0.46 1.53 -10.25
C GLN A 134 -0.21 2.44 -11.29
N GLN A 135 -0.28 2.00 -12.54
CA GLN A 135 -0.91 2.76 -13.62
C GLN A 135 -2.44 2.65 -13.60
N MET A 136 -3.00 1.48 -13.30
CA MET A 136 -4.44 1.28 -13.17
C MET A 136 -5.01 2.05 -11.98
N SER A 137 -4.22 2.19 -10.90
CA SER A 137 -4.51 3.15 -9.84
C SER A 137 -4.38 4.56 -10.43
N ARG A 138 -5.48 5.30 -10.57
CA ARG A 138 -5.51 6.68 -11.11
C ARG A 138 -4.70 7.69 -10.28
N ARG A 139 -4.09 7.23 -9.19
CA ARG A 139 -3.30 8.07 -8.27
C ARG A 139 -1.81 7.86 -8.51
N GLN A 140 -1.19 8.87 -9.07
CA GLN A 140 0.24 9.03 -8.87
C GLN A 140 0.44 9.57 -7.43
N PRO A 141 1.47 9.11 -6.69
CA PRO A 141 1.78 9.70 -5.40
C PRO A 141 2.11 11.18 -5.63
N LYS A 142 1.13 12.04 -5.43
CA LYS A 142 1.40 13.46 -5.30
C LYS A 142 2.30 13.60 -4.07
N LYS A 143 3.38 14.36 -4.23
CA LYS A 143 4.32 14.76 -3.18
C LYS A 143 3.61 14.76 -1.82
N VAL A 144 4.02 13.89 -0.92
CA VAL A 144 3.49 13.82 0.43
C VAL A 144 3.68 15.20 1.05
N ARG A 145 2.59 15.95 1.20
CA ARG A 145 2.63 17.19 1.96
C ARG A 145 2.78 16.80 3.43
N GLN A 146 3.96 16.99 3.97
CA GLN A 146 4.17 17.03 5.41
C GLN A 146 3.46 18.28 5.92
N ASN A 147 2.18 18.16 6.27
CA ASN A 147 1.51 19.19 7.04
C ASN A 147 2.04 19.04 8.47
N ARG A 148 3.05 19.82 8.79
CA ARG A 148 3.46 20.09 10.15
C ARG A 148 2.30 20.83 10.81
N LEU A 149 1.60 20.18 11.71
CA LEU A 149 0.75 20.88 12.67
C LEU A 149 1.70 21.59 13.63
N GLU A 150 1.90 22.87 13.43
CA GLU A 150 2.50 23.76 14.41
C GLU A 150 1.40 24.12 15.42
N TYR A 151 1.62 23.75 16.69
CA TYR A 151 0.84 24.22 17.82
C TYR A 151 1.51 25.45 18.40
#